data_e7f216383651e2a512363c424abe544e
#
_entry.id   e7f216383651e2a512363c424abe544e
#
_cell.length_a   1.000
_cell.length_b   1.000
_cell.length_c   1.000
_cell.angle_alpha   90.00
_cell.angle_beta   90.00
_cell.angle_gamma   90.00
#
_symmetry.space_group_name_H-M   'P 1'
#
loop_
_entity.id
_entity.type
_entity.pdbx_description
1 polymer ?
#
loop_
_entity_poly.entity_id
_entity_poly.type
_entity_poly.pdbx_seq_one_letter_code
_entity_poly.pdbx_strand_id
1 'polypeptide(L)'
;LGIVHCVGSPDPTRSHFDAQDYMEAGTPGRKGTPDGWLNRVAGHLGHDTTPFRAVSITPSLPRSLYGEHPALAVTDLRHFKVDLPGAESASKVAGRGFEALYDDASEELLRGTAQETFEAVDMLEKLDVSRYRPSADAGYPRSPLGLALQQIAFLIKSDVGLEVAFAESGGWDTHVRQGSTVGSFAQRTRDLAGSIAAFWRDLGGHRDEVTLMTMTEFGRTVAENGAGGTDHGHGSAMFVLGGDVDGGKVHGDFPGLDPDVLYDGRDLPVTTDFRSVFSGVAGATFDLAGGAELFPGWKGRPLPIVKRS
;
A
#
# COMPACT_ATOMS: atom_id res chain seq x y z
N LEU A 1 -6.71 4.54 -15.72
CA LEU A 1 -6.36 3.19 -15.25
C LEU A 1 -5.46 2.50 -16.26
N GLY A 2 -4.27 2.10 -15.87
CA GLY A 2 -3.35 1.20 -16.55
C GLY A 2 -3.38 -0.19 -15.87
N ILE A 3 -3.20 -1.23 -16.65
CA ILE A 3 -3.10 -2.61 -16.18
C ILE A 3 -1.71 -3.12 -16.59
N VAL A 4 -0.99 -3.74 -15.66
CA VAL A 4 0.27 -4.44 -16.00
C VAL A 4 0.05 -5.92 -15.75
N HIS A 5 0.19 -6.73 -16.78
CA HIS A 5 0.04 -8.18 -16.67
C HIS A 5 1.39 -8.90 -16.61
N CYS A 6 1.37 -10.16 -16.21
CA CYS A 6 2.58 -10.98 -16.03
C CYS A 6 3.66 -10.28 -15.21
N VAL A 7 3.24 -9.52 -14.18
CA VAL A 7 4.10 -8.79 -13.28
C VAL A 7 4.31 -9.58 -11.98
N GLY A 8 5.51 -9.55 -11.44
CA GLY A 8 5.81 -10.24 -10.19
C GLY A 8 7.27 -10.14 -9.78
N SER A 9 7.63 -10.92 -8.76
CA SER A 9 9.01 -11.08 -8.31
C SER A 9 9.80 -11.97 -9.28
N PRO A 10 11.06 -11.64 -9.61
CA PRO A 10 11.93 -12.57 -10.30
C PRO A 10 12.35 -13.77 -9.44
N ASP A 11 12.14 -13.73 -8.13
CA ASP A 11 12.35 -14.88 -7.23
C ASP A 11 11.15 -15.81 -7.34
N PRO A 12 11.35 -17.14 -7.55
CA PRO A 12 10.27 -18.07 -7.80
C PRO A 12 9.60 -18.62 -6.54
N THR A 13 9.87 -18.07 -5.37
CA THR A 13 9.24 -18.53 -4.13
C THR A 13 7.72 -18.41 -4.21
N ARG A 14 7.04 -19.41 -3.67
CA ARG A 14 5.59 -19.46 -3.50
C ARG A 14 5.18 -19.45 -2.02
N SER A 15 6.11 -19.04 -1.15
CA SER A 15 5.87 -18.78 0.27
C SER A 15 5.34 -17.36 0.45
N HIS A 16 4.16 -17.19 1.01
CA HIS A 16 3.62 -15.86 1.32
C HIS A 16 4.60 -15.01 2.12
N PHE A 17 5.20 -15.59 3.17
CA PHE A 17 6.13 -14.88 4.04
C PHE A 17 7.35 -14.35 3.29
N ASP A 18 7.98 -15.19 2.47
CA ASP A 18 9.18 -14.82 1.74
C ASP A 18 8.86 -13.86 0.59
N ALA A 19 7.83 -14.18 -0.20
CA ALA A 19 7.45 -13.38 -1.36
C ALA A 19 6.96 -11.98 -0.96
N GLN A 20 6.20 -11.88 0.14
CA GLN A 20 5.74 -10.60 0.67
C GLN A 20 6.92 -9.77 1.18
N ASP A 21 7.84 -10.36 1.99
CA ASP A 21 9.04 -9.67 2.46
C ASP A 21 9.89 -9.16 1.29
N TYR A 22 10.10 -9.99 0.27
CA TYR A 22 10.84 -9.61 -0.93
C TYR A 22 10.22 -8.47 -1.72
N MET A 23 8.90 -8.48 -1.87
CA MET A 23 8.18 -7.43 -2.58
C MET A 23 8.16 -6.13 -1.77
N GLU A 24 7.85 -6.20 -0.49
CA GLU A 24 7.77 -5.04 0.38
C GLU A 24 9.14 -4.44 0.69
N ALA A 25 10.19 -5.25 0.81
CA ALA A 25 11.56 -4.78 0.88
C ALA A 25 12.14 -4.34 -0.47
N GLY A 26 11.53 -4.78 -1.59
CA GLY A 26 12.03 -4.52 -2.93
C GLY A 26 13.31 -5.27 -3.29
N THR A 27 13.61 -6.37 -2.58
CA THR A 27 14.87 -7.13 -2.70
C THR A 27 14.61 -8.63 -2.88
N PRO A 28 14.12 -9.06 -4.07
CA PRO A 28 13.85 -10.47 -4.35
C PRO A 28 15.03 -11.38 -4.03
N GLY A 29 14.73 -12.52 -3.37
CA GLY A 29 15.72 -13.53 -2.98
C GLY A 29 16.65 -13.13 -1.84
N ARG A 30 16.49 -11.93 -1.27
CA ARG A 30 17.36 -11.43 -0.20
C ARG A 30 16.56 -11.14 1.06
N LYS A 31 16.82 -11.94 2.12
CA LYS A 31 16.28 -11.71 3.46
C LYS A 31 17.12 -10.70 4.25
N GLY A 32 16.49 -10.07 5.24
CA GLY A 32 17.18 -9.19 6.19
C GLY A 32 17.55 -7.82 5.63
N THR A 33 16.90 -7.36 4.57
CA THR A 33 16.96 -5.95 4.18
C THR A 33 16.34 -5.13 5.30
N PRO A 34 17.00 -4.10 5.87
CA PRO A 34 16.50 -3.44 7.08
C PRO A 34 15.22 -2.63 6.83
N ASP A 35 15.08 -2.06 5.66
CA ASP A 35 14.04 -1.11 5.30
C ASP A 35 13.14 -1.60 4.16
N GLY A 36 11.93 -1.04 4.10
CA GLY A 36 10.97 -1.24 3.03
C GLY A 36 11.11 -0.21 1.92
N TRP A 37 10.61 -0.54 0.73
CA TRP A 37 10.77 0.35 -0.42
C TRP A 37 9.99 1.68 -0.29
N LEU A 38 8.82 1.69 0.36
CA LEU A 38 8.06 2.92 0.63
C LEU A 38 8.72 3.80 1.69
N ASN A 39 9.41 3.21 2.66
CA ASN A 39 10.19 3.98 3.62
C ASN A 39 11.38 4.67 2.93
N ARG A 40 12.03 3.99 1.97
CA ARG A 40 13.06 4.63 1.13
C ARG A 40 12.49 5.75 0.27
N VAL A 41 11.27 5.59 -0.29
CA VAL A 41 10.58 6.71 -0.96
C VAL A 41 10.44 7.89 -0.01
N ALA A 42 9.89 7.69 1.19
CA ALA A 42 9.71 8.75 2.18
C ALA A 42 11.02 9.49 2.52
N GLY A 43 12.15 8.77 2.53
CA GLY A 43 13.47 9.34 2.76
C GLY A 43 14.00 10.24 1.66
N HIS A 44 13.51 10.10 0.44
CA HIS A 44 13.92 10.95 -0.69
C HIS A 44 13.10 12.25 -0.82
N LEU A 45 12.03 12.40 -0.04
CA LEU A 45 11.17 13.57 -0.07
C LEU A 45 11.79 14.69 0.79
N GLY A 46 12.40 15.66 0.13
CA GLY A 46 13.34 16.63 0.71
C GLY A 46 12.72 17.86 1.38
N HIS A 47 11.49 17.82 1.91
CA HIS A 47 10.80 18.94 2.56
C HIS A 47 10.35 18.59 3.98
N ASP A 48 9.92 19.60 4.75
CA ASP A 48 9.47 19.43 6.13
C ASP A 48 8.38 18.36 6.24
N THR A 49 8.51 17.51 7.23
CA THR A 49 7.64 16.35 7.41
C THR A 49 6.51 16.65 8.38
N THR A 50 5.35 16.03 8.15
CA THR A 50 4.31 15.88 9.16
C THR A 50 4.29 14.42 9.65
N PRO A 51 3.74 14.13 10.83
CA PRO A 51 3.55 12.75 11.28
C PRO A 51 2.71 11.91 10.33
N PHE A 52 1.93 12.54 9.45
CA PHE A 52 1.06 11.89 8.45
C PHE A 52 1.71 11.72 7.07
N ARG A 53 2.99 12.00 6.90
CA ARG A 53 3.67 11.82 5.61
C ARG A 53 3.51 10.40 5.05
N ALA A 54 3.70 9.39 5.90
CA ALA A 54 3.56 7.98 5.52
C ALA A 54 2.63 7.27 6.51
N VAL A 55 1.49 6.79 6.02
CA VAL A 55 0.44 6.19 6.87
C VAL A 55 -0.01 4.85 6.31
N SER A 56 -0.14 3.85 7.17
CA SER A 56 -0.89 2.63 6.88
C SER A 56 -2.17 2.57 7.69
N ILE A 57 -3.27 2.25 7.03
CA ILE A 57 -4.54 1.96 7.72
C ILE A 57 -4.62 0.44 7.94
N THR A 58 -3.79 -0.03 8.88
CA THR A 58 -3.55 -1.44 9.22
C THR A 58 -3.28 -1.59 10.71
N PRO A 59 -3.48 -2.80 11.29
CA PRO A 59 -3.20 -3.05 12.71
C PRO A 59 -1.72 -2.94 13.09
N SER A 60 -0.82 -3.14 12.13
CA SER A 60 0.64 -3.04 12.31
C SER A 60 1.26 -2.41 11.08
N LEU A 61 2.41 -1.81 11.24
CA LEU A 61 3.14 -1.21 10.12
C LEU A 61 3.48 -2.30 9.09
N PRO A 62 3.16 -2.11 7.79
CA PRO A 62 3.56 -3.06 6.75
C PRO A 62 5.08 -3.00 6.54
N ARG A 63 5.65 -4.11 6.10
CA ARG A 63 7.10 -4.23 5.88
C ARG A 63 7.65 -3.19 4.90
N SER A 64 6.84 -2.77 3.93
CA SER A 64 7.19 -1.71 2.98
C SER A 64 7.45 -0.33 3.60
N LEU A 65 6.90 -0.08 4.79
CA LEU A 65 7.09 1.16 5.55
C LEU A 65 8.10 1.05 6.70
N TYR A 66 8.73 -0.11 6.94
CA TYR A 66 9.80 -0.23 7.93
C TYR A 66 11.04 0.54 7.48
N GLY A 67 11.70 1.22 8.41
CA GLY A 67 12.96 1.92 8.14
C GLY A 67 13.22 3.06 9.11
N GLU A 68 14.16 3.93 8.73
CA GLU A 68 14.60 5.08 9.55
C GLU A 68 13.63 6.27 9.47
N HIS A 69 12.79 6.32 8.43
CA HIS A 69 11.86 7.43 8.25
C HIS A 69 10.52 7.11 8.92
N PRO A 70 9.96 8.10 9.62
CA PRO A 70 8.72 7.92 10.35
C PRO A 70 7.55 7.47 9.49
N ALA A 71 6.77 6.53 10.01
CA ALA A 71 5.53 6.08 9.40
C ALA A 71 4.55 5.64 10.49
N LEU A 72 3.27 5.96 10.31
CA LEU A 72 2.21 5.64 11.25
C LEU A 72 1.40 4.42 10.80
N ALA A 73 1.11 3.50 11.73
CA ALA A 73 0.10 2.47 11.55
C ALA A 73 -1.13 2.81 12.40
N VAL A 74 -2.29 2.97 11.75
CA VAL A 74 -3.54 3.35 12.42
C VAL A 74 -4.66 2.47 11.92
N THR A 75 -5.32 1.73 12.80
CA THR A 75 -6.47 0.90 12.40
C THR A 75 -7.73 1.74 12.13
N ASP A 76 -7.98 2.73 12.97
CA ASP A 76 -9.14 3.63 12.88
C ASP A 76 -8.80 5.02 13.42
N LEU A 77 -8.79 6.01 12.54
CA LEU A 77 -8.48 7.40 12.89
C LEU A 77 -9.43 8.01 13.93
N ARG A 78 -10.67 7.49 14.03
CA ARG A 78 -11.65 7.96 15.04
C ARG A 78 -11.29 7.55 16.45
N HIS A 79 -10.48 6.49 16.59
CA HIS A 79 -10.05 5.92 17.85
C HIS A 79 -8.55 6.13 18.11
N PHE A 80 -7.89 6.87 17.23
CA PHE A 80 -6.48 7.20 17.39
C PHE A 80 -6.35 8.34 18.43
N LYS A 81 -6.24 7.96 19.70
CA LYS A 81 -6.07 8.86 20.83
C LYS A 81 -5.35 8.12 21.96
N VAL A 82 -4.67 8.85 22.81
CA VAL A 82 -4.11 8.29 24.04
C VAL A 82 -5.23 8.16 25.05
N ASP A 83 -5.90 7.03 25.08
CA ASP A 83 -6.91 6.71 26.08
C ASP A 83 -6.25 6.18 27.36
N LEU A 84 -6.26 6.99 28.41
CA LEU A 84 -5.90 6.54 29.74
C LEU A 84 -7.18 6.24 30.54
N PRO A 85 -7.20 5.15 31.32
CA PRO A 85 -8.36 4.87 32.20
C PRO A 85 -8.58 6.02 33.17
N GLY A 86 -9.63 6.82 32.98
CA GLY A 86 -9.97 7.97 33.83
C GLY A 86 -10.78 9.03 33.09
N ALA A 87 -11.13 10.11 33.77
CA ALA A 87 -11.88 11.21 33.18
C ALA A 87 -11.09 11.94 32.08
N GLU A 88 -11.79 12.48 31.06
CA GLU A 88 -11.20 13.18 29.91
C GLU A 88 -10.11 14.23 30.27
N SER A 89 -10.27 14.92 31.40
CA SER A 89 -9.29 15.87 31.90
C SER A 89 -7.99 15.21 32.43
N ALA A 90 -8.09 13.98 32.97
CA ALA A 90 -6.95 13.22 33.43
C ALA A 90 -6.14 12.62 32.26
N SER A 91 -6.80 12.29 31.16
CA SER A 91 -6.16 11.80 29.93
C SER A 91 -5.22 12.84 29.30
N LYS A 92 -5.65 14.13 29.24
CA LYS A 92 -4.79 15.22 28.73
C LYS A 92 -3.59 15.51 29.63
N VAL A 93 -3.77 15.45 30.95
CA VAL A 93 -2.67 15.68 31.91
C VAL A 93 -1.68 14.51 31.91
N ALA A 94 -2.19 13.29 31.82
CA ALA A 94 -1.35 12.11 31.75
C ALA A 94 -0.66 11.97 30.39
N GLY A 95 -1.31 12.36 29.27
CA GLY A 95 -0.67 12.45 27.94
C GLY A 95 0.58 13.34 27.97
N ARG A 96 0.47 14.55 28.55
CA ARG A 96 1.63 15.44 28.74
C ARG A 96 2.68 14.89 29.72
N GLY A 97 2.25 14.13 30.72
CA GLY A 97 3.18 13.44 31.62
C GLY A 97 3.95 12.32 30.96
N PHE A 98 3.32 11.56 30.05
CA PHE A 98 3.99 10.57 29.21
C PHE A 98 4.92 11.22 28.19
N GLU A 99 4.47 12.29 27.52
CA GLU A 99 5.30 13.09 26.62
C GLU A 99 6.59 13.55 27.32
N ALA A 100 6.48 14.12 28.52
CA ALA A 100 7.63 14.54 29.32
C ALA A 100 8.56 13.38 29.73
N LEU A 101 8.02 12.16 29.96
CA LEU A 101 8.81 10.98 30.24
C LEU A 101 9.58 10.49 29.00
N TYR A 102 9.00 10.61 27.81
CA TYR A 102 9.67 10.28 26.56
C TYR A 102 10.69 11.33 26.14
N ASP A 103 10.44 12.59 26.42
CA ASP A 103 11.39 13.70 26.19
C ASP A 103 12.67 13.53 27.04
N ASP A 104 12.55 12.89 28.22
CA ASP A 104 13.66 12.57 29.12
C ASP A 104 14.32 11.22 28.79
N ALA A 105 13.83 10.49 27.79
CA ALA A 105 14.38 9.20 27.38
C ALA A 105 15.79 9.36 26.80
N SER A 106 16.72 8.51 27.22
CA SER A 106 18.12 8.53 26.75
C SER A 106 18.30 8.03 25.31
N GLU A 107 17.30 7.36 24.72
CA GLU A 107 17.34 6.84 23.36
C GLU A 107 16.64 7.83 22.42
N GLU A 108 17.38 8.45 21.50
CA GLU A 108 16.93 9.45 20.54
C GLU A 108 15.82 8.92 19.61
N LEU A 109 15.91 7.63 19.22
CA LEU A 109 14.89 6.98 18.38
C LEU A 109 13.55 6.85 19.11
N LEU A 110 13.56 6.48 20.40
CA LEU A 110 12.34 6.35 21.21
C LEU A 110 11.66 7.70 21.43
N ARG A 111 12.45 8.74 21.65
CA ARG A 111 12.00 10.12 21.81
C ARG A 111 11.34 10.65 20.54
N GLY A 112 11.98 10.46 19.38
CA GLY A 112 11.46 10.90 18.08
C GLY A 112 10.12 10.24 17.75
N THR A 113 10.02 8.92 17.88
CA THR A 113 8.77 8.18 17.60
C THR A 113 7.62 8.60 18.52
N ALA A 114 7.91 8.85 19.80
CA ALA A 114 6.89 9.31 20.75
C ALA A 114 6.38 10.71 20.41
N GLN A 115 7.29 11.65 20.14
CA GLN A 115 6.95 13.02 19.77
C GLN A 115 6.05 13.07 18.54
N GLU A 116 6.40 12.33 17.48
CA GLU A 116 5.59 12.23 16.27
C GLU A 116 4.20 11.64 16.52
N THR A 117 4.10 10.66 17.42
CA THR A 117 2.80 10.08 17.81
C THR A 117 1.92 11.11 18.51
N PHE A 118 2.47 11.92 19.43
CA PHE A 118 1.73 12.98 20.12
C PHE A 118 1.31 14.10 19.17
N GLU A 119 2.21 14.51 18.26
CA GLU A 119 1.89 15.49 17.21
C GLU A 119 0.76 15.01 16.31
N ALA A 120 0.77 13.70 15.93
CA ALA A 120 -0.30 13.10 15.15
C ALA A 120 -1.64 13.12 15.89
N VAL A 121 -1.66 12.78 17.18
CA VAL A 121 -2.88 12.85 18.02
C VAL A 121 -3.43 14.28 18.07
N ASP A 122 -2.57 15.25 18.36
CA ASP A 122 -2.95 16.67 18.43
C ASP A 122 -3.49 17.20 17.08
N MET A 123 -2.92 16.76 15.96
CA MET A 123 -3.41 17.09 14.63
C MET A 123 -4.79 16.49 14.37
N LEU A 124 -5.00 15.21 14.68
CA LEU A 124 -6.30 14.53 14.48
C LEU A 124 -7.41 15.10 15.39
N GLU A 125 -7.08 15.48 16.63
CA GLU A 125 -8.06 16.14 17.51
C GLU A 125 -8.60 17.45 16.89
N LYS A 126 -7.77 18.18 16.15
CA LYS A 126 -8.15 19.42 15.47
C LYS A 126 -9.02 19.18 14.23
N LEU A 127 -8.85 18.03 13.58
CA LEU A 127 -9.49 17.73 12.29
C LEU A 127 -10.92 17.18 12.40
N ASP A 128 -11.36 16.74 13.60
CA ASP A 128 -12.69 16.17 13.84
C ASP A 128 -13.13 15.11 12.80
N VAL A 129 -12.40 13.99 12.80
CA VAL A 129 -12.66 12.82 11.91
C VAL A 129 -14.13 12.38 11.93
N SER A 130 -14.84 12.58 13.06
CA SER A 130 -16.23 12.19 13.24
C SER A 130 -17.21 12.94 12.33
N ARG A 131 -16.83 14.14 11.90
CA ARG A 131 -17.63 14.98 10.98
C ARG A 131 -17.38 14.71 9.51
N TYR A 132 -16.33 13.95 9.19
CA TYR A 132 -16.06 13.64 7.79
C TYR A 132 -17.25 12.91 7.14
N ARG A 133 -17.64 13.39 5.99
CA ARG A 133 -18.66 12.77 5.14
C ARG A 133 -18.08 12.60 3.75
N PRO A 134 -17.98 11.38 3.23
CA PRO A 134 -17.61 11.13 1.85
C PRO A 134 -18.55 11.85 0.88
N SER A 135 -18.11 12.05 -0.35
CA SER A 135 -18.98 12.51 -1.44
C SER A 135 -20.23 11.65 -1.52
N ALA A 136 -21.39 12.27 -1.80
CA ALA A 136 -22.68 11.59 -1.78
C ALA A 136 -22.75 10.37 -2.74
N ASP A 137 -21.98 10.40 -3.82
CA ASP A 137 -21.87 9.37 -4.84
C ASP A 137 -20.70 8.38 -4.60
N ALA A 138 -19.91 8.55 -3.54
CA ALA A 138 -18.75 7.69 -3.27
C ALA A 138 -19.16 6.23 -3.11
N GLY A 139 -20.07 5.92 -2.19
CA GLY A 139 -20.65 4.60 -2.04
C GLY A 139 -19.65 3.53 -1.60
N TYR A 140 -18.84 3.81 -0.56
CA TYR A 140 -17.86 2.85 -0.04
C TYR A 140 -18.49 1.53 0.41
N PRO A 141 -17.91 0.38 0.02
CA PRO A 141 -18.23 -0.90 0.66
C PRO A 141 -17.94 -0.83 2.18
N ARG A 142 -18.75 -1.56 2.97
CA ARG A 142 -18.51 -1.72 4.41
C ARG A 142 -17.48 -2.82 4.71
N SER A 143 -16.45 -2.92 3.91
CA SER A 143 -15.33 -3.84 4.07
C SER A 143 -14.16 -3.15 4.77
N PRO A 144 -13.20 -3.90 5.32
CA PRO A 144 -11.96 -3.32 5.85
C PRO A 144 -11.26 -2.42 4.85
N LEU A 145 -11.11 -2.84 3.58
CA LEU A 145 -10.50 -2.03 2.53
C LEU A 145 -11.31 -0.76 2.24
N GLY A 146 -12.65 -0.86 2.11
CA GLY A 146 -13.49 0.31 1.87
C GLY A 146 -13.38 1.35 2.99
N LEU A 147 -13.36 0.91 4.24
CA LEU A 147 -13.18 1.78 5.41
C LEU A 147 -11.76 2.37 5.47
N ALA A 148 -10.73 1.61 5.10
CA ALA A 148 -9.36 2.10 5.06
C ALA A 148 -9.19 3.19 3.99
N LEU A 149 -9.67 2.95 2.77
CA LEU A 149 -9.60 3.94 1.69
C LEU A 149 -10.42 5.20 1.99
N GLN A 150 -11.55 5.07 2.70
CA GLN A 150 -12.31 6.23 3.18
C GLN A 150 -11.51 7.09 4.15
N GLN A 151 -10.74 6.48 5.05
CA GLN A 151 -9.87 7.20 5.99
C GLN A 151 -8.69 7.85 5.28
N ILE A 152 -8.10 7.19 4.29
CA ILE A 152 -7.05 7.79 3.46
C ILE A 152 -7.59 8.99 2.69
N ALA A 153 -8.80 8.91 2.11
CA ALA A 153 -9.44 10.05 1.45
C ALA A 153 -9.67 11.22 2.41
N PHE A 154 -10.02 10.95 3.66
CA PHE A 154 -10.12 11.97 4.71
C PHE A 154 -8.79 12.68 4.94
N LEU A 155 -7.68 11.94 5.10
CA LEU A 155 -6.35 12.52 5.33
C LEU A 155 -5.91 13.39 4.14
N ILE A 156 -6.11 12.92 2.90
CA ILE A 156 -5.80 13.69 1.69
C ILE A 156 -6.57 15.01 1.68
N LYS A 157 -7.88 14.96 1.88
CA LYS A 157 -8.76 16.16 1.86
C LYS A 157 -8.52 17.10 3.04
N SER A 158 -7.90 16.62 4.10
CA SER A 158 -7.56 17.43 5.27
C SER A 158 -6.21 18.13 5.15
N ASP A 159 -5.50 17.91 4.04
CA ASP A 159 -4.21 18.53 3.72
C ASP A 159 -3.18 18.41 4.86
N VAL A 160 -3.07 17.19 5.41
CA VAL A 160 -2.18 16.88 6.54
C VAL A 160 -0.74 16.57 6.12
N GLY A 161 -0.40 16.77 4.86
CA GLY A 161 0.91 16.44 4.31
C GLY A 161 1.09 14.93 4.06
N LEU A 162 0.00 14.20 3.75
CA LEU A 162 0.06 12.80 3.38
C LEU A 162 0.68 12.62 1.99
N GLU A 163 1.73 11.83 1.90
CA GLU A 163 2.42 11.52 0.65
C GLU A 163 2.38 10.05 0.29
N VAL A 164 2.48 9.18 1.29
CA VAL A 164 2.43 7.73 1.12
C VAL A 164 1.34 7.13 1.99
N ALA A 165 0.41 6.40 1.38
CA ALA A 165 -0.62 5.67 2.11
C ALA A 165 -0.62 4.19 1.74
N PHE A 166 -0.89 3.32 2.73
CA PHE A 166 -0.98 1.88 2.55
C PHE A 166 -2.30 1.34 3.14
N ALA A 167 -2.94 0.43 2.40
CA ALA A 167 -4.11 -0.31 2.86
C ALA A 167 -4.06 -1.74 2.34
N GLU A 168 -4.67 -2.68 3.06
CA GLU A 168 -4.65 -4.09 2.74
C GLU A 168 -5.99 -4.58 2.18
N SER A 169 -5.89 -5.52 1.23
CA SER A 169 -7.00 -6.30 0.71
C SER A 169 -6.72 -7.79 0.89
N GLY A 170 -7.30 -8.41 1.88
CA GLY A 170 -7.05 -9.82 2.22
C GLY A 170 -8.03 -10.81 1.58
N GLY A 171 -7.72 -12.11 1.78
CA GLY A 171 -8.62 -13.21 1.41
C GLY A 171 -8.52 -13.65 -0.05
N TRP A 172 -7.39 -13.43 -0.70
CA TRP A 172 -7.11 -13.84 -2.09
C TRP A 172 -6.52 -15.24 -2.21
N ASP A 173 -6.09 -15.84 -1.11
CA ASP A 173 -5.52 -17.19 -1.09
C ASP A 173 -6.62 -18.26 -1.13
N THR A 174 -7.20 -18.45 -2.31
CA THR A 174 -8.41 -19.22 -2.56
C THR A 174 -8.10 -20.62 -3.12
N HIS A 175 -7.54 -21.49 -2.28
CA HIS A 175 -7.22 -22.87 -2.67
C HIS A 175 -8.46 -23.78 -2.85
N VAL A 176 -9.60 -23.41 -2.29
CA VAL A 176 -10.80 -24.22 -2.30
C VAL A 176 -12.01 -23.37 -2.70
N ARG A 177 -12.83 -23.90 -3.61
CA ARG A 177 -14.10 -23.28 -4.04
C ARG A 177 -14.00 -21.80 -4.35
N GLN A 178 -12.97 -21.42 -5.09
CA GLN A 178 -12.67 -20.04 -5.47
C GLN A 178 -13.85 -19.37 -6.18
N GLY A 179 -14.48 -20.11 -7.09
CA GLY A 179 -15.47 -19.58 -8.02
C GLY A 179 -14.84 -18.66 -9.08
N SER A 180 -15.68 -18.12 -9.96
CA SER A 180 -15.27 -17.20 -11.03
C SER A 180 -16.16 -15.96 -11.06
N THR A 181 -17.38 -16.04 -11.60
CA THR A 181 -18.37 -14.95 -11.62
C THR A 181 -19.19 -14.85 -10.34
N VAL A 182 -19.21 -15.93 -9.56
CA VAL A 182 -19.76 -16.06 -8.21
C VAL A 182 -18.75 -16.74 -7.30
N GLY A 183 -18.89 -16.62 -5.99
CA GLY A 183 -17.96 -17.20 -5.01
C GLY A 183 -17.00 -16.18 -4.43
N SER A 184 -15.96 -16.66 -3.71
CA SER A 184 -15.04 -15.83 -2.94
C SER A 184 -14.23 -14.89 -3.83
N PHE A 185 -13.72 -15.36 -4.97
CA PHE A 185 -12.97 -14.54 -5.92
C PHE A 185 -13.81 -13.37 -6.44
N ALA A 186 -15.04 -13.64 -6.88
CA ALA A 186 -15.94 -12.59 -7.36
C ALA A 186 -16.28 -11.57 -6.28
N GLN A 187 -16.42 -12.00 -5.02
CA GLN A 187 -16.67 -11.10 -3.89
C GLN A 187 -15.45 -10.19 -3.62
N ARG A 188 -14.24 -10.76 -3.60
CA ARG A 188 -13.00 -10.00 -3.40
C ARG A 188 -12.76 -9.00 -4.52
N THR A 189 -12.98 -9.42 -5.77
CA THR A 189 -12.83 -8.52 -6.93
C THR A 189 -13.83 -7.38 -6.90
N ARG A 190 -15.10 -7.64 -6.54
CA ARG A 190 -16.11 -6.58 -6.39
C ARG A 190 -15.77 -5.63 -5.24
N ASP A 191 -15.26 -6.16 -4.13
CA ASP A 191 -14.85 -5.34 -2.99
C ASP A 191 -13.67 -4.43 -3.36
N LEU A 192 -12.61 -4.99 -3.95
CA LEU A 192 -11.45 -4.24 -4.41
C LEU A 192 -11.87 -3.14 -5.41
N ALA A 193 -12.58 -3.51 -6.46
CA ALA A 193 -13.00 -2.57 -7.50
C ALA A 193 -13.98 -1.51 -6.95
N GLY A 194 -14.93 -1.93 -6.11
CA GLY A 194 -15.91 -1.03 -5.47
C GLY A 194 -15.24 -0.04 -4.52
N SER A 195 -14.29 -0.50 -3.72
CA SER A 195 -13.54 0.34 -2.78
C SER A 195 -12.66 1.36 -3.50
N ILE A 196 -11.93 0.94 -4.54
CA ILE A 196 -11.11 1.85 -5.36
C ILE A 196 -12.01 2.86 -6.10
N ALA A 197 -13.12 2.43 -6.68
CA ALA A 197 -14.03 3.33 -7.37
C ALA A 197 -14.70 4.35 -6.44
N ALA A 198 -15.03 3.93 -5.21
CA ALA A 198 -15.56 4.82 -4.17
C ALA A 198 -14.52 5.87 -3.76
N PHE A 199 -13.29 5.42 -3.48
CA PHE A 199 -12.17 6.28 -3.15
C PHE A 199 -11.92 7.32 -4.25
N TRP A 200 -11.87 6.88 -5.51
CA TRP A 200 -11.64 7.76 -6.65
C TRP A 200 -12.74 8.82 -6.81
N ARG A 201 -14.00 8.45 -6.58
CA ARG A 201 -15.12 9.44 -6.59
C ARG A 201 -14.98 10.42 -5.44
N ASP A 202 -14.66 9.91 -4.25
CA ASP A 202 -14.57 10.72 -3.03
C ASP A 202 -13.43 11.75 -3.07
N LEU A 203 -12.31 11.44 -3.73
CA LEU A 203 -11.20 12.38 -3.89
C LEU A 203 -11.60 13.70 -4.57
N GLY A 204 -12.60 13.68 -5.46
CA GLY A 204 -13.04 14.90 -6.14
C GLY A 204 -11.91 15.58 -6.91
N GLY A 205 -11.58 16.83 -6.54
CA GLY A 205 -10.52 17.63 -7.18
C GLY A 205 -9.10 17.14 -6.90
N HIS A 206 -8.88 16.32 -5.86
CA HIS A 206 -7.54 15.77 -5.52
C HIS A 206 -7.10 14.60 -6.40
N ARG A 207 -7.92 14.17 -7.38
CA ARG A 207 -7.59 13.01 -8.24
C ARG A 207 -6.29 13.16 -9.02
N ASP A 208 -5.99 14.38 -9.43
CA ASP A 208 -4.80 14.67 -10.24
C ASP A 208 -3.51 14.64 -9.40
N GLU A 209 -3.64 14.68 -8.08
CA GLU A 209 -2.53 14.64 -7.12
C GLU A 209 -2.28 13.22 -6.58
N VAL A 210 -3.09 12.22 -6.97
CA VAL A 210 -3.06 10.88 -6.40
C VAL A 210 -2.75 9.83 -7.46
N THR A 211 -1.75 9.00 -7.19
CA THR A 211 -1.52 7.75 -7.90
C THR A 211 -1.75 6.57 -6.97
N LEU A 212 -2.73 5.72 -7.32
CA LEU A 212 -3.03 4.47 -6.61
C LEU A 212 -2.45 3.30 -7.39
N MET A 213 -1.75 2.40 -6.69
CA MET A 213 -1.21 1.17 -7.26
C MET A 213 -1.59 -0.03 -6.39
N THR A 214 -1.96 -1.14 -7.00
CA THR A 214 -2.10 -2.42 -6.30
C THR A 214 -0.82 -3.23 -6.43
N MET A 215 -0.50 -4.03 -5.40
CA MET A 215 0.58 -5.01 -5.45
C MET A 215 0.13 -6.33 -4.80
N THR A 216 0.72 -7.43 -5.23
CA THR A 216 0.57 -8.76 -4.63
C THR A 216 1.88 -9.52 -4.76
N GLU A 217 2.14 -10.40 -3.83
CA GLU A 217 3.41 -11.12 -3.70
C GLU A 217 3.66 -12.15 -4.82
N PHE A 218 2.59 -12.77 -5.33
CA PHE A 218 2.63 -13.66 -6.51
C PHE A 218 1.23 -13.83 -7.11
N GLY A 219 1.16 -14.48 -8.28
CA GLY A 219 -0.08 -14.87 -8.95
C GLY A 219 -0.64 -16.22 -8.48
N ARG A 220 -1.62 -16.71 -9.23
CA ARG A 220 -2.24 -18.03 -9.01
C ARG A 220 -1.98 -18.90 -10.23
N THR A 221 -2.07 -20.24 -10.03
CA THR A 221 -2.00 -21.19 -11.15
C THR A 221 -3.04 -20.89 -12.21
N VAL A 222 -2.69 -21.11 -13.49
CA VAL A 222 -3.61 -20.92 -14.62
C VAL A 222 -4.77 -21.92 -14.57
N ALA A 223 -4.46 -23.15 -14.22
CA ALA A 223 -5.47 -24.20 -14.09
C ALA A 223 -6.08 -24.26 -12.69
N GLU A 224 -7.36 -24.59 -12.63
CA GLU A 224 -8.06 -24.93 -11.39
C GLU A 224 -7.49 -26.20 -10.77
N ASN A 225 -7.35 -26.25 -9.45
CA ASN A 225 -6.94 -27.45 -8.73
C ASN A 225 -8.11 -28.37 -8.43
N GLY A 226 -7.81 -29.56 -7.88
CA GLY A 226 -8.83 -30.58 -7.58
C GLY A 226 -9.85 -30.18 -6.50
N ALA A 227 -9.68 -29.06 -5.79
CA ALA A 227 -10.60 -28.56 -4.78
C ALA A 227 -11.47 -27.39 -5.28
N GLY A 228 -11.42 -27.08 -6.57
CA GLY A 228 -12.18 -25.96 -7.16
C GLY A 228 -11.64 -24.59 -6.81
N GLY A 229 -10.35 -24.50 -6.56
CA GLY A 229 -9.59 -23.28 -6.33
C GLY A 229 -8.35 -23.21 -7.21
N THR A 230 -7.41 -22.35 -6.85
CA THR A 230 -6.11 -22.26 -7.52
C THR A 230 -5.00 -22.28 -6.48
N ASP A 231 -3.84 -22.82 -6.85
CA ASP A 231 -2.68 -22.82 -5.97
C ASP A 231 -1.79 -21.59 -6.22
N HIS A 232 -0.76 -21.41 -5.40
CA HIS A 232 0.20 -20.33 -5.59
C HIS A 232 0.90 -20.47 -6.94
N GLY A 233 0.90 -19.38 -7.69
CA GLY A 233 1.51 -19.25 -9.01
C GLY A 233 2.70 -18.30 -8.99
N HIS A 234 2.95 -17.62 -10.12
CA HIS A 234 4.11 -16.75 -10.27
C HIS A 234 3.70 -15.35 -10.74
N GLY A 235 3.57 -15.11 -12.05
CA GLY A 235 3.11 -13.84 -12.58
C GLY A 235 1.66 -13.50 -12.21
N SER A 236 1.40 -12.22 -11.98
CA SER A 236 0.09 -11.67 -11.61
C SER A 236 -0.25 -10.45 -12.46
N ALA A 237 -1.22 -9.66 -12.01
CA ALA A 237 -1.55 -8.36 -12.58
C ALA A 237 -1.49 -7.27 -11.52
N MET A 238 -1.07 -6.07 -11.93
CA MET A 238 -1.13 -4.84 -11.13
C MET A 238 -2.02 -3.82 -11.82
N PHE A 239 -2.70 -3.03 -11.01
CA PHE A 239 -3.52 -1.91 -11.45
C PHE A 239 -2.86 -0.62 -11.00
N VAL A 240 -2.76 0.36 -11.91
CA VAL A 240 -2.28 1.71 -11.61
C VAL A 240 -3.34 2.72 -12.04
N LEU A 241 -3.77 3.56 -11.12
CA LEU A 241 -4.82 4.55 -11.33
C LEU A 241 -4.31 5.94 -10.91
N GLY A 242 -4.45 6.93 -11.77
CA GLY A 242 -4.00 8.30 -11.53
C GLY A 242 -4.34 9.20 -12.71
N GLY A 243 -4.30 10.52 -12.52
CA GLY A 243 -4.53 11.51 -13.58
C GLY A 243 -3.53 11.34 -14.74
N ASP A 244 -2.26 11.21 -14.40
CA ASP A 244 -1.16 11.10 -15.36
C ASP A 244 -0.82 9.67 -15.77
N VAL A 245 -1.59 8.68 -15.33
CA VAL A 245 -1.39 7.29 -15.75
C VAL A 245 -1.68 7.12 -17.23
N ASP A 246 -0.75 6.49 -17.95
CA ASP A 246 -0.91 6.09 -19.35
C ASP A 246 -1.92 4.92 -19.46
N GLY A 247 -3.16 5.24 -19.17
CA GLY A 247 -4.27 4.32 -19.00
C GLY A 247 -4.98 3.97 -20.32
N GLY A 248 -6.05 3.18 -20.17
CA GLY A 248 -6.86 2.72 -21.31
C GLY A 248 -6.20 1.58 -22.10
N LYS A 249 -5.08 1.05 -21.63
CA LYS A 249 -4.34 -0.05 -22.24
C LYS A 249 -3.75 -1.00 -21.20
N VAL A 250 -3.26 -2.15 -21.66
CA VAL A 250 -2.53 -3.14 -20.89
C VAL A 250 -1.05 -3.03 -21.23
N HIS A 251 -0.21 -2.99 -20.21
CA HIS A 251 1.24 -2.95 -20.30
C HIS A 251 1.84 -4.33 -20.00
N GLY A 252 3.08 -4.56 -20.43
CA GLY A 252 3.80 -5.82 -20.25
C GLY A 252 3.56 -6.80 -21.40
N ASP A 253 4.31 -7.88 -21.40
CA ASP A 253 4.25 -8.91 -22.42
C ASP A 253 3.42 -10.10 -21.92
N PHE A 254 2.38 -10.44 -22.64
CA PHE A 254 1.52 -11.60 -22.34
C PHE A 254 1.83 -12.73 -23.34
N PRO A 255 2.50 -13.79 -22.90
CA PRO A 255 2.89 -14.88 -23.81
C PRO A 255 1.76 -15.82 -24.22
N GLY A 256 0.59 -15.73 -23.57
CA GLY A 256 -0.53 -16.63 -23.73
C GLY A 256 -0.69 -17.60 -22.57
N LEU A 257 -1.57 -18.60 -22.75
CA LEU A 257 -1.92 -19.60 -21.72
C LEU A 257 -1.57 -21.03 -22.15
N ASP A 258 -0.91 -21.21 -23.29
CA ASP A 258 -0.47 -22.53 -23.72
C ASP A 258 0.58 -23.10 -22.76
N PRO A 259 0.55 -24.41 -22.42
CA PRO A 259 1.47 -24.99 -21.44
C PRO A 259 2.95 -24.70 -21.74
N ASP A 260 3.33 -24.61 -23.01
CA ASP A 260 4.71 -24.42 -23.44
C ASP A 260 5.26 -23.00 -23.13
N VAL A 261 4.39 -22.03 -22.91
CA VAL A 261 4.79 -20.65 -22.56
C VAL A 261 4.62 -20.35 -21.07
N LEU A 262 4.02 -21.30 -20.31
CA LEU A 262 3.84 -21.15 -18.86
C LEU A 262 5.12 -21.51 -18.10
N TYR A 263 5.36 -20.82 -17.01
CA TYR A 263 6.41 -21.16 -16.07
C TYR A 263 6.07 -22.50 -15.39
N ASP A 264 6.99 -23.46 -15.47
CA ASP A 264 6.78 -24.87 -15.06
C ASP A 264 5.54 -25.52 -15.71
N GLY A 265 5.10 -25.06 -16.90
CA GLY A 265 3.88 -25.52 -17.57
C GLY A 265 2.59 -25.25 -16.79
N ARG A 266 2.59 -24.29 -15.84
CA ARG A 266 1.56 -24.15 -14.82
C ARG A 266 1.16 -22.71 -14.49
N ASP A 267 2.14 -21.82 -14.35
CA ASP A 267 1.95 -20.46 -13.87
C ASP A 267 2.18 -19.45 -14.99
N LEU A 268 1.53 -18.29 -14.94
CA LEU A 268 1.95 -17.17 -15.78
C LEU A 268 3.39 -16.82 -15.48
N PRO A 269 4.29 -16.69 -16.48
CA PRO A 269 5.64 -16.25 -16.24
C PRO A 269 5.67 -14.78 -15.79
N VAL A 270 6.71 -14.39 -15.07
CA VAL A 270 6.99 -12.98 -14.79
C VAL A 270 7.75 -12.40 -15.98
N THR A 271 7.07 -11.64 -16.83
CA THR A 271 7.68 -10.89 -17.94
C THR A 271 8.02 -9.46 -17.55
N THR A 272 7.39 -8.96 -16.50
CA THR A 272 7.63 -7.63 -15.94
C THR A 272 8.01 -7.74 -14.47
N ASP A 273 9.22 -7.31 -14.13
CA ASP A 273 9.68 -7.19 -12.74
C ASP A 273 8.86 -6.11 -12.03
N PHE A 274 8.30 -6.42 -10.86
CA PHE A 274 7.48 -5.47 -10.10
C PHE A 274 8.22 -4.16 -9.80
N ARG A 275 9.55 -4.21 -9.63
CA ARG A 275 10.38 -3.03 -9.40
C ARG A 275 10.37 -2.05 -10.57
N SER A 276 10.16 -2.55 -11.78
CA SER A 276 9.97 -1.69 -12.96
C SER A 276 8.72 -0.84 -12.84
N VAL A 277 7.62 -1.43 -12.35
CA VAL A 277 6.34 -0.73 -12.12
C VAL A 277 6.51 0.26 -10.96
N PHE A 278 7.02 -0.21 -9.82
CA PHE A 278 7.21 0.62 -8.63
C PHE A 278 8.12 1.82 -8.90
N SER A 279 9.25 1.61 -9.59
CA SER A 279 10.16 2.71 -9.99
C SER A 279 9.50 3.68 -10.96
N GLY A 280 8.69 3.18 -11.89
CA GLY A 280 7.97 4.01 -12.84
C GLY A 280 6.95 4.91 -12.16
N VAL A 281 6.19 4.35 -11.22
CA VAL A 281 5.19 5.09 -10.42
C VAL A 281 5.89 6.08 -9.48
N ALA A 282 6.80 5.60 -8.62
CA ALA A 282 7.48 6.47 -7.65
C ALA A 282 8.30 7.57 -8.31
N GLY A 283 9.01 7.24 -9.41
CA GLY A 283 9.81 8.20 -10.14
C GLY A 283 9.00 9.32 -10.79
N ALA A 284 7.78 9.03 -11.26
CA ALA A 284 6.91 10.03 -11.85
C ALA A 284 6.12 10.83 -10.79
N THR A 285 5.66 10.15 -9.72
CA THR A 285 4.86 10.80 -8.66
C THR A 285 5.70 11.73 -7.78
N PHE A 286 6.96 11.36 -7.52
CA PHE A 286 7.81 12.08 -6.56
C PHE A 286 9.08 12.68 -7.20
N ASP A 287 9.18 12.71 -8.53
CA ASP A 287 10.35 13.18 -9.29
C ASP A 287 11.68 12.53 -8.85
N LEU A 288 11.64 11.23 -8.56
CA LEU A 288 12.81 10.49 -8.10
C LEU A 288 13.67 10.04 -9.28
N ALA A 289 14.99 10.25 -9.18
CA ALA A 289 15.92 10.10 -10.30
C ALA A 289 16.22 8.63 -10.68
N GLY A 290 15.95 7.65 -9.84
CA GLY A 290 16.34 6.28 -10.20
C GLY A 290 15.80 5.15 -9.33
N GLY A 291 15.57 4.00 -9.97
CA GLY A 291 15.14 2.78 -9.29
C GLY A 291 16.20 2.13 -8.41
N ALA A 292 17.50 2.40 -8.66
CA ALA A 292 18.59 1.79 -7.89
C ALA A 292 18.63 2.25 -6.42
N GLU A 293 18.19 3.47 -6.14
CA GLU A 293 18.09 4.03 -4.79
C GLU A 293 16.92 3.39 -4.02
N LEU A 294 15.80 3.16 -4.71
CA LEU A 294 14.63 2.52 -4.13
C LEU A 294 14.80 0.99 -3.99
N PHE A 295 15.56 0.36 -4.88
CA PHE A 295 15.71 -1.10 -4.98
C PHE A 295 17.19 -1.49 -5.02
N PRO A 296 17.85 -1.69 -3.86
CA PRO A 296 19.28 -1.95 -3.76
C PRO A 296 19.74 -3.13 -4.62
N GLY A 297 20.68 -2.86 -5.54
CA GLY A 297 21.24 -3.85 -6.45
C GLY A 297 20.41 -4.11 -7.71
N TRP A 298 19.25 -3.50 -7.87
CA TRP A 298 18.44 -3.62 -9.07
C TRP A 298 19.05 -2.78 -10.23
N LYS A 299 19.12 -3.38 -11.42
CA LYS A 299 19.69 -2.77 -12.63
C LYS A 299 18.68 -2.67 -13.78
N GLY A 300 17.39 -2.91 -13.47
CA GLY A 300 16.32 -2.81 -14.44
C GLY A 300 15.98 -1.36 -14.81
N ARG A 301 14.92 -1.20 -15.59
CA ARG A 301 14.43 0.11 -16.03
C ARG A 301 13.02 0.35 -15.51
N PRO A 302 12.69 1.58 -15.10
CA PRO A 302 11.31 1.95 -14.78
C PRO A 302 10.38 1.69 -15.98
N LEU A 303 9.18 1.17 -15.69
CA LEU A 303 8.12 1.07 -16.69
C LEU A 303 7.47 2.45 -16.83
N PRO A 304 7.39 3.04 -18.05
CA PRO A 304 6.80 4.36 -18.25
C PRO A 304 5.26 4.30 -18.25
N ILE A 305 4.68 3.92 -17.12
CA ILE A 305 3.23 3.79 -16.94
C ILE A 305 2.57 5.09 -16.44
N VAL A 306 3.34 6.00 -15.89
CA VAL A 306 2.91 7.35 -15.48
C VAL A 306 3.69 8.35 -16.33
N LYS A 307 2.98 9.31 -16.91
CA LYS A 307 3.60 10.40 -17.68
C LYS A 307 4.30 11.35 -16.70
N ARG A 308 5.51 11.73 -16.99
CA ARG A 308 6.15 12.83 -16.27
C ARG A 308 5.49 14.13 -16.71
N SER A 309 4.98 14.89 -15.77
CA SER A 309 4.45 16.25 -15.96
C SER A 309 5.58 17.21 -16.37
#